data_79110f8a8b28a11ec074b93bfeebca38
#
_entry.id   79110f8a8b28a11ec074b93bfeebca38
#
_cell.length_a   1.000
_cell.length_b   1.000
_cell.length_c   1.000
_cell.angle_alpha   90.00
_cell.angle_beta   90.00
_cell.angle_gamma   90.00
#
_symmetry.space_group_name_H-M   'P 1'
#
loop_
_entity.id
_entity.type
_entity.pdbx_description
1 polymer ?
#
loop_
_entity_poly.entity_id
_entity_poly.type
_entity_poly.pdbx_seq_one_letter_code
_entity_poly.pdbx_strand_id
1 'polypeptide(L)'
;MTRSFDGTPVDDAWLDELCAEALWSPTAGNSAGVRLYTLSAEYVAAYIDVATDEKWRESSRRVEGLLRAGAVVLVTSRPQDYLERYAEADKVASGLSDRSNWPLPYWHTDAAMTTMALLLLLEESNWRATIWGNFRNDGIVLDWAGINDEELFAAILIGRGDGNDVASSSLGREVPSRHERVHRLTP
;
A
#
# COMPACT_ATOMS: atom_id res chain seq x y z
N MET A 1 0.39 12.44 -5.27
CA MET A 1 -0.62 11.36 -5.32
C MET A 1 -1.78 11.83 -6.17
N THR A 2 -2.16 11.05 -7.17
CA THR A 2 -3.22 11.34 -8.14
C THR A 2 -4.49 10.57 -7.75
N ARG A 3 -5.64 11.21 -7.77
CA ARG A 3 -6.94 10.63 -7.38
C ARG A 3 -8.02 10.80 -8.46
N SER A 4 -7.60 11.23 -9.66
CA SER A 4 -8.46 11.32 -10.83
C SER A 4 -7.71 10.74 -12.02
N PHE A 5 -8.26 9.66 -12.59
CA PHE A 5 -7.65 8.87 -13.63
C PHE A 5 -8.47 8.94 -14.92
N ASP A 6 -7.85 8.64 -16.06
CA ASP A 6 -8.47 8.73 -17.40
C ASP A 6 -9.18 7.44 -17.84
N GLY A 7 -9.01 6.34 -17.09
CA GLY A 7 -9.59 5.03 -17.41
C GLY A 7 -8.68 4.14 -18.26
N THR A 8 -7.45 4.55 -18.56
CA THR A 8 -6.50 3.70 -19.27
C THR A 8 -6.16 2.47 -18.43
N PRO A 9 -6.45 1.24 -18.89
CA PRO A 9 -6.12 0.03 -18.14
C PRO A 9 -4.61 -0.15 -18.07
N VAL A 10 -4.13 -0.73 -16.98
CA VAL A 10 -2.76 -1.18 -16.81
C VAL A 10 -2.64 -2.59 -17.41
N ASP A 11 -1.54 -2.88 -18.08
CA ASP A 11 -1.24 -4.26 -18.51
C ASP A 11 -0.91 -5.11 -17.28
N ASP A 12 -1.66 -6.21 -17.11
CA ASP A 12 -1.58 -7.05 -15.91
C ASP A 12 -0.19 -7.69 -15.76
N ALA A 13 0.38 -8.22 -16.85
CA ALA A 13 1.68 -8.88 -16.79
C ALA A 13 2.80 -7.88 -16.46
N TRP A 14 2.74 -6.68 -17.03
CA TRP A 14 3.68 -5.62 -16.71
C TRP A 14 3.56 -5.19 -15.22
N LEU A 15 2.33 -5.09 -14.70
CA LEU A 15 2.10 -4.71 -13.31
C LEU A 15 2.63 -5.78 -12.35
N ASP A 16 2.44 -7.06 -12.67
CA ASP A 16 2.93 -8.18 -11.87
C ASP A 16 4.47 -8.16 -11.78
N GLU A 17 5.17 -7.92 -12.89
CA GLU A 17 6.63 -7.77 -12.91
C GLU A 17 7.08 -6.56 -12.07
N LEU A 18 6.38 -5.42 -12.18
CA LEU A 18 6.70 -4.24 -11.38
C LEU A 18 6.50 -4.48 -9.88
N CYS A 19 5.46 -5.22 -9.52
CA CYS A 19 5.20 -5.66 -8.15
C CYS A 19 6.32 -6.61 -7.65
N ALA A 20 6.77 -7.54 -8.49
CA ALA A 20 7.89 -8.42 -8.16
C ALA A 20 9.19 -7.64 -7.91
N GLU A 21 9.46 -6.60 -8.70
CA GLU A 21 10.60 -5.70 -8.46
C GLU A 21 10.47 -4.92 -7.16
N ALA A 22 9.28 -4.44 -6.80
CA ALA A 22 9.07 -3.73 -5.53
C ALA A 22 9.33 -4.62 -4.31
N LEU A 23 9.11 -5.94 -4.42
CA LEU A 23 9.39 -6.93 -3.37
C LEU A 23 10.89 -7.17 -3.08
N TRP A 24 11.80 -6.58 -3.86
CA TRP A 24 13.23 -6.51 -3.50
C TRP A 24 13.49 -5.56 -2.31
N SER A 25 12.49 -4.85 -1.83
CA SER A 25 12.59 -4.04 -0.61
C SER A 25 13.07 -4.89 0.57
N PRO A 26 13.94 -4.35 1.43
CA PRO A 26 14.44 -5.13 2.57
C PRO A 26 13.30 -5.47 3.54
N THR A 27 13.38 -6.67 4.14
CA THR A 27 12.48 -7.10 5.20
C THR A 27 13.22 -7.49 6.46
N ALA A 28 12.63 -7.26 7.62
CA ALA A 28 13.23 -7.63 8.90
C ALA A 28 13.58 -9.11 8.92
N GLY A 29 14.87 -9.42 9.12
CA GLY A 29 15.36 -10.79 9.13
C GLY A 29 15.27 -11.54 7.79
N ASN A 30 14.98 -10.87 6.70
CA ASN A 30 14.64 -11.46 5.41
C ASN A 30 13.43 -12.40 5.51
N SER A 31 12.38 -11.94 6.21
CA SER A 31 11.15 -12.73 6.46
C SER A 31 10.29 -12.90 5.22
N ALA A 32 10.43 -12.02 4.22
CA ALA A 32 9.64 -12.05 2.98
C ALA A 32 8.11 -12.12 3.21
N GLY A 33 7.63 -11.49 4.28
CA GLY A 33 6.22 -11.58 4.70
C GLY A 33 5.30 -10.54 4.07
N VAL A 34 5.79 -9.71 3.15
CA VAL A 34 4.97 -8.76 2.37
C VAL A 34 4.45 -9.44 1.12
N ARG A 35 3.20 -9.18 0.76
CA ARG A 35 2.55 -9.67 -0.46
C ARG A 35 1.85 -8.54 -1.19
N LEU A 36 1.81 -8.63 -2.51
CA LEU A 36 1.12 -7.71 -3.39
C LEU A 36 0.11 -8.50 -4.22
N TYR A 37 -1.16 -8.07 -4.19
CA TYR A 37 -2.23 -8.66 -4.97
C TYR A 37 -2.73 -7.65 -5.99
N THR A 38 -2.65 -7.99 -7.24
CA THR A 38 -3.06 -7.12 -8.36
C THR A 38 -4.51 -7.35 -8.74
N LEU A 39 -5.23 -6.29 -9.05
CA LEU A 39 -6.59 -6.29 -9.55
C LEU A 39 -6.63 -5.48 -10.84
N SER A 40 -7.09 -6.08 -11.93
CA SER A 40 -7.27 -5.42 -13.21
C SER A 40 -8.36 -4.34 -13.17
N ALA A 41 -8.42 -3.49 -14.18
CA ALA A 41 -9.35 -2.37 -14.29
C ALA A 41 -10.82 -2.79 -14.08
N GLU A 42 -11.22 -3.99 -14.52
CA GLU A 42 -12.58 -4.51 -14.39
C GLU A 42 -13.02 -4.70 -12.92
N TYR A 43 -12.09 -4.90 -11.99
CA TYR A 43 -12.38 -5.10 -10.56
C TYR A 43 -12.32 -3.81 -9.74
N VAL A 44 -11.90 -2.69 -10.31
CA VAL A 44 -11.75 -1.41 -9.59
C VAL A 44 -13.05 -0.96 -8.95
N ALA A 45 -14.16 -1.04 -9.69
CA ALA A 45 -15.47 -0.62 -9.16
C ALA A 45 -15.92 -1.52 -8.00
N ALA A 46 -15.76 -2.84 -8.14
CA ALA A 46 -16.08 -3.80 -7.09
C ALA A 46 -15.22 -3.60 -5.84
N TYR A 47 -13.92 -3.35 -6.03
CA TYR A 47 -13.03 -3.02 -4.93
C TYR A 47 -13.48 -1.75 -4.19
N ILE A 48 -13.78 -0.65 -4.91
CA ILE A 48 -14.23 0.61 -4.30
C ILE A 48 -15.52 0.41 -3.54
N ASP A 49 -16.44 -0.40 -4.05
CA ASP A 49 -17.70 -0.70 -3.38
C ASP A 49 -17.49 -1.40 -2.04
N VAL A 50 -16.62 -2.40 -2.01
CA VAL A 50 -16.27 -3.15 -0.79
C VAL A 50 -15.45 -2.31 0.20
N ALA A 51 -14.49 -1.51 -0.31
CA ALA A 51 -13.56 -0.72 0.50
C ALA A 51 -14.19 0.53 1.13
N THR A 52 -15.43 0.91 0.74
CA THR A 52 -16.06 2.17 1.19
C THR A 52 -17.52 1.96 1.57
N ASP A 53 -18.04 2.85 2.41
CA ASP A 53 -19.48 2.93 2.68
C ASP A 53 -20.20 3.81 1.63
N GLU A 54 -21.51 3.55 1.46
CA GLU A 54 -22.38 4.25 0.51
C GLU A 54 -22.39 5.76 0.75
N LYS A 55 -22.47 6.18 2.01
CA LYS A 55 -22.50 7.60 2.40
C LYS A 55 -21.23 8.33 1.95
N TRP A 56 -20.08 7.66 2.04
CA TRP A 56 -18.82 8.23 1.55
C TRP A 56 -18.86 8.34 0.02
N ARG A 57 -19.34 7.32 -0.69
CA ARG A 57 -19.43 7.34 -2.16
C ARG A 57 -20.33 8.47 -2.66
N GLU A 58 -21.48 8.69 -2.03
CA GLU A 58 -22.43 9.75 -2.39
C GLU A 58 -21.86 11.16 -2.14
N SER A 59 -21.06 11.35 -1.10
CA SER A 59 -20.54 12.66 -0.69
C SER A 59 -19.16 13.00 -1.24
N SER A 60 -18.42 12.01 -1.72
CA SER A 60 -17.02 12.20 -2.13
C SER A 60 -16.91 12.68 -3.58
N ARG A 61 -16.35 13.87 -3.76
CA ARG A 61 -16.01 14.43 -5.09
C ARG A 61 -14.89 13.66 -5.83
N ARG A 62 -14.29 12.65 -5.18
CA ARG A 62 -13.17 11.88 -5.74
C ARG A 62 -13.59 10.53 -6.31
N VAL A 63 -14.77 10.05 -5.98
CA VAL A 63 -15.26 8.72 -6.37
C VAL A 63 -15.15 8.50 -7.88
N GLU A 64 -15.69 9.43 -8.69
CA GLU A 64 -15.68 9.30 -10.15
C GLU A 64 -14.26 9.17 -10.72
N GLY A 65 -13.31 9.94 -10.18
CA GLY A 65 -11.91 9.86 -10.60
C GLY A 65 -11.24 8.56 -10.20
N LEU A 66 -11.54 8.04 -9.01
CA LEU A 66 -11.00 6.79 -8.50
C LEU A 66 -11.58 5.56 -9.23
N LEU A 67 -12.87 5.58 -9.60
CA LEU A 67 -13.51 4.54 -10.39
C LEU A 67 -12.88 4.33 -11.78
N ARG A 68 -12.12 5.31 -12.27
CA ARG A 68 -11.37 5.23 -13.52
C ARG A 68 -9.90 4.84 -13.34
N ALA A 69 -9.52 4.30 -12.18
CA ALA A 69 -8.20 3.71 -12.05
C ALA A 69 -8.03 2.52 -13.02
N GLY A 70 -6.85 2.35 -13.55
CA GLY A 70 -6.52 1.28 -14.48
C GLY A 70 -6.16 -0.04 -13.80
N ALA A 71 -5.85 -0.01 -12.50
CA ALA A 71 -5.59 -1.18 -11.66
C ALA A 71 -5.62 -0.81 -10.18
N VAL A 72 -5.70 -1.84 -9.32
CA VAL A 72 -5.47 -1.73 -7.86
C VAL A 72 -4.44 -2.75 -7.42
N VAL A 73 -3.54 -2.38 -6.52
CA VAL A 73 -2.66 -3.32 -5.82
C VAL A 73 -3.00 -3.28 -4.34
N LEU A 74 -3.40 -4.43 -3.77
CA LEU A 74 -3.51 -4.59 -2.33
C LEU A 74 -2.14 -4.93 -1.77
N VAL A 75 -1.69 -4.15 -0.80
CA VAL A 75 -0.44 -4.41 -0.07
C VAL A 75 -0.80 -5.03 1.25
N THR A 76 -0.37 -6.25 1.46
CA THR A 76 -0.60 -6.99 2.70
C THR A 76 0.70 -7.41 3.35
N SER A 77 0.61 -7.86 4.58
CA SER A 77 1.70 -8.50 5.28
C SER A 77 1.19 -9.66 6.12
N ARG A 78 1.97 -10.73 6.20
CA ARG A 78 1.67 -11.90 7.02
C ARG A 78 2.59 -11.92 8.25
N PRO A 79 2.10 -11.50 9.43
CA PRO A 79 2.92 -11.46 10.66
C PRO A 79 3.55 -12.80 11.01
N GLN A 80 2.85 -13.90 10.71
CA GLN A 80 3.31 -15.24 11.01
C GLN A 80 4.66 -15.57 10.35
N ASP A 81 4.92 -15.07 9.12
CA ASP A 81 6.20 -15.28 8.43
C ASP A 81 7.39 -14.69 9.20
N TYR A 82 7.16 -13.57 9.90
CA TYR A 82 8.16 -12.95 10.77
C TYR A 82 8.40 -13.77 12.03
N LEU A 83 7.34 -14.24 12.68
CA LEU A 83 7.46 -15.05 13.89
C LEU A 83 8.16 -16.38 13.61
N GLU A 84 7.83 -17.05 12.50
CA GLU A 84 8.48 -18.27 12.04
C GLU A 84 9.95 -18.04 11.72
N ARG A 85 10.29 -16.99 10.97
CA ARG A 85 11.67 -16.63 10.66
C ARG A 85 12.49 -16.37 11.93
N TYR A 86 11.92 -15.71 12.91
CA TYR A 86 12.61 -15.42 14.18
C TYR A 86 12.58 -16.58 15.18
N ALA A 87 11.91 -17.67 14.88
CA ALA A 87 12.03 -18.95 15.58
C ALA A 87 13.20 -19.82 15.08
N GLU A 88 13.80 -19.48 13.92
CA GLU A 88 14.93 -20.22 13.37
C GLU A 88 16.20 -20.08 14.21
N ALA A 89 17.12 -21.05 14.07
CA ALA A 89 18.28 -21.21 14.94
C ALA A 89 19.20 -19.97 15.03
N ASP A 90 19.33 -19.20 13.95
CA ASP A 90 20.12 -17.98 13.90
C ASP A 90 19.43 -16.75 14.51
N LYS A 91 18.13 -16.82 14.79
CA LYS A 91 17.30 -15.71 15.27
C LYS A 91 16.65 -15.97 16.64
N VAL A 92 16.47 -17.20 17.05
CA VAL A 92 15.69 -17.58 18.24
C VAL A 92 16.17 -16.90 19.52
N ALA A 93 17.45 -16.61 19.64
CA ALA A 93 18.02 -15.90 20.80
C ALA A 93 17.49 -14.45 20.97
N SER A 94 16.90 -13.87 19.93
CA SER A 94 16.29 -12.53 20.00
C SER A 94 14.97 -12.51 20.81
N GLY A 95 14.30 -13.65 20.95
CA GLY A 95 12.96 -13.75 21.54
C GLY A 95 11.82 -13.23 20.68
N LEU A 96 12.10 -12.81 19.43
CA LEU A 96 11.10 -12.20 18.53
C LEU A 96 10.22 -13.23 17.80
N SER A 97 10.34 -14.53 18.12
CA SER A 97 9.33 -15.53 17.76
C SER A 97 8.00 -15.33 18.50
N ASP A 98 8.01 -14.53 19.58
CA ASP A 98 6.79 -14.07 20.26
C ASP A 98 6.43 -12.67 19.76
N ARG A 99 5.19 -12.53 19.24
CA ARG A 99 4.66 -11.26 18.70
C ARG A 99 4.71 -10.11 19.72
N SER A 100 4.53 -10.40 21.01
CA SER A 100 4.53 -9.40 22.09
C SER A 100 5.90 -8.74 22.32
N ASN A 101 6.99 -9.38 21.88
CA ASN A 101 8.35 -8.88 22.04
C ASN A 101 8.79 -7.92 20.93
N TRP A 102 7.99 -7.77 19.88
CA TRP A 102 8.30 -6.82 18.83
C TRP A 102 8.03 -5.39 19.27
N PRO A 103 9.03 -4.50 19.26
CA PRO A 103 8.85 -3.10 19.68
C PRO A 103 7.96 -2.31 18.71
N LEU A 104 7.92 -2.74 17.46
CA LEU A 104 7.08 -2.21 16.38
C LEU A 104 6.63 -3.38 15.49
N PRO A 105 5.47 -3.28 14.83
CA PRO A 105 5.01 -4.27 13.86
C PRO A 105 5.83 -4.15 12.56
N TYR A 106 7.01 -4.77 12.51
CA TYR A 106 7.91 -4.66 11.36
C TYR A 106 7.29 -5.15 10.06
N TRP A 107 6.34 -6.04 10.12
CA TRP A 107 5.56 -6.46 8.94
C TRP A 107 4.82 -5.28 8.28
N HIS A 108 4.39 -4.26 9.05
CA HIS A 108 3.82 -3.04 8.47
C HIS A 108 4.89 -2.06 7.99
N THR A 109 6.04 -1.97 8.67
CA THR A 109 7.13 -1.11 8.20
C THR A 109 7.72 -1.61 6.89
N ASP A 110 7.86 -2.92 6.74
CA ASP A 110 8.34 -3.54 5.51
C ASP A 110 7.33 -3.38 4.37
N ALA A 111 6.03 -3.53 4.65
CA ALA A 111 4.97 -3.23 3.70
C ALA A 111 5.00 -1.75 3.25
N ALA A 112 5.32 -0.82 4.16
CA ALA A 112 5.48 0.59 3.81
C ALA A 112 6.70 0.83 2.90
N MET A 113 7.83 0.13 3.13
CA MET A 113 9.01 0.21 2.25
C MET A 113 8.71 -0.33 0.87
N THR A 114 8.07 -1.49 0.77
CA THR A 114 7.63 -2.08 -0.50
C THR A 114 6.64 -1.15 -1.23
N THR A 115 5.68 -0.56 -0.49
CA THR A 115 4.75 0.43 -1.06
C THR A 115 5.50 1.61 -1.66
N MET A 116 6.50 2.16 -0.97
CA MET A 116 7.27 3.29 -1.48
C MET A 116 8.09 2.91 -2.71
N ALA A 117 8.69 1.71 -2.73
CA ALA A 117 9.40 1.20 -3.90
C ALA A 117 8.47 1.10 -5.12
N LEU A 118 7.28 0.51 -4.96
CA LEU A 118 6.29 0.41 -6.04
C LEU A 118 5.87 1.79 -6.54
N LEU A 119 5.65 2.77 -5.66
CA LEU A 119 5.29 4.13 -6.08
C LEU A 119 6.39 4.81 -6.90
N LEU A 120 7.65 4.59 -6.57
CA LEU A 120 8.78 5.14 -7.33
C LEU A 120 8.91 4.48 -8.72
N LEU A 121 8.74 3.17 -8.80
CA LEU A 121 8.75 2.42 -10.06
C LEU A 121 7.58 2.85 -10.99
N LEU A 122 6.39 3.06 -10.42
CA LEU A 122 5.24 3.58 -11.15
C LEU A 122 5.50 5.00 -11.70
N GLU A 123 6.06 5.88 -10.87
CA GLU A 123 6.38 7.25 -11.28
C GLU A 123 7.43 7.29 -12.40
N GLU A 124 8.48 6.46 -12.30
CA GLU A 124 9.50 6.32 -13.34
C GLU A 124 8.90 5.83 -14.68
N SER A 125 7.91 4.96 -14.60
CA SER A 125 7.19 4.42 -15.75
C SER A 125 6.06 5.34 -16.28
N ASN A 126 5.99 6.60 -15.79
CA ASN A 126 4.94 7.57 -16.12
C ASN A 126 3.51 7.14 -15.72
N TRP A 127 3.35 6.20 -14.82
CA TRP A 127 2.08 5.92 -14.18
C TRP A 127 1.89 6.78 -12.93
N ARG A 128 0.66 7.04 -12.59
CA ARG A 128 0.28 7.80 -11.40
C ARG A 128 -0.42 6.88 -10.42
N ALA A 129 -0.28 7.19 -9.13
CA ALA A 129 -0.88 6.37 -8.11
C ALA A 129 -1.40 7.19 -6.91
N THR A 130 -2.29 6.59 -6.16
CA THR A 130 -2.65 7.03 -4.81
C THR A 130 -2.64 5.86 -3.85
N ILE A 131 -2.05 6.08 -2.66
CA ILE A 131 -2.20 5.15 -1.54
C ILE A 131 -3.56 5.43 -0.89
N TRP A 132 -4.30 4.37 -0.65
CA TRP A 132 -5.58 4.41 0.03
C TRP A 132 -5.57 3.48 1.25
N GLY A 133 -5.75 4.06 2.43
CA GLY A 133 -5.91 3.28 3.67
C GLY A 133 -7.36 2.84 3.84
N ASN A 134 -7.56 1.56 4.04
CA ASN A 134 -8.89 0.96 4.25
C ASN A 134 -9.24 0.93 5.75
N PHE A 135 -9.13 2.06 6.44
CA PHE A 135 -9.19 2.17 7.91
C PHE A 135 -10.42 1.56 8.60
N ARG A 136 -11.45 1.16 7.87
CA ARG A 136 -12.70 0.64 8.43
C ARG A 136 -13.13 -0.70 7.85
N ASN A 137 -12.69 -1.00 6.64
CA ASN A 137 -13.17 -2.13 5.85
C ASN A 137 -12.05 -3.09 5.46
N ASP A 138 -10.92 -3.07 6.17
CA ASP A 138 -9.76 -3.92 5.90
C ASP A 138 -10.13 -5.41 5.92
N GLY A 139 -10.81 -5.88 6.96
CA GLY A 139 -11.29 -7.26 7.04
C GLY A 139 -12.27 -7.62 5.91
N ILE A 140 -13.19 -6.71 5.57
CA ILE A 140 -14.17 -6.95 4.49
C ILE A 140 -13.46 -7.06 3.13
N VAL A 141 -12.44 -6.23 2.89
CA VAL A 141 -11.63 -6.30 1.65
C VAL A 141 -10.85 -7.59 1.58
N LEU A 142 -10.22 -8.02 2.68
CA LEU A 142 -9.48 -9.29 2.74
C LEU A 142 -10.43 -10.49 2.48
N ASP A 143 -11.57 -10.53 3.14
CA ASP A 143 -12.59 -11.58 2.94
C ASP A 143 -13.09 -11.62 1.49
N TRP A 144 -13.38 -10.45 0.91
CA TRP A 144 -13.81 -10.33 -0.49
C TRP A 144 -12.74 -10.83 -1.47
N ALA A 145 -11.47 -10.53 -1.18
CA ALA A 145 -10.33 -10.96 -2.00
C ALA A 145 -9.92 -12.42 -1.74
N GLY A 146 -10.51 -13.10 -0.74
CA GLY A 146 -10.14 -14.48 -0.35
C GLY A 146 -8.78 -14.57 0.31
N ILE A 147 -8.28 -13.48 0.90
CA ILE A 147 -6.99 -13.40 1.56
C ILE A 147 -7.15 -13.71 3.04
N ASN A 148 -6.44 -14.74 3.52
CA ASN A 148 -6.52 -15.19 4.90
C ASN A 148 -5.16 -15.05 5.60
N ASP A 149 -5.17 -14.90 6.91
CA ASP A 149 -3.98 -14.83 7.78
C ASP A 149 -3.01 -13.68 7.46
N GLU A 150 -3.51 -12.63 6.81
CA GLU A 150 -2.76 -11.44 6.45
C GLU A 150 -3.41 -10.17 7.00
N GLU A 151 -2.61 -9.12 7.12
CA GLU A 151 -3.06 -7.79 7.52
C GLU A 151 -2.95 -6.85 6.30
N LEU A 152 -4.04 -6.17 5.97
CA LEU A 152 -4.05 -5.19 4.89
C LEU A 152 -3.35 -3.91 5.35
N PHE A 153 -2.24 -3.59 4.69
CA PHE A 153 -1.51 -2.33 4.96
C PHE A 153 -2.14 -1.15 4.21
N ALA A 154 -2.35 -1.30 2.92
CA ALA A 154 -2.95 -0.26 2.05
C ALA A 154 -3.40 -0.86 0.72
N ALA A 155 -4.17 -0.06 -0.02
CA ALA A 155 -4.37 -0.28 -1.44
C ALA A 155 -3.74 0.85 -2.25
N ILE A 156 -3.23 0.52 -3.43
CA ILE A 156 -2.64 1.46 -4.36
C ILE A 156 -3.50 1.45 -5.61
N LEU A 157 -4.21 2.55 -5.87
CA LEU A 157 -4.95 2.73 -7.12
C LEU A 157 -4.00 3.37 -8.14
N ILE A 158 -3.95 2.81 -9.34
CA ILE A 158 -2.96 3.12 -10.38
C ILE A 158 -3.69 3.51 -11.66
N GLY A 159 -3.18 4.50 -12.38
CA GLY A 159 -3.74 4.92 -13.67
C GLY A 159 -2.97 6.09 -14.28
N ARG A 160 -3.43 6.54 -15.44
CA ARG A 160 -2.99 7.81 -16.04
C ARG A 160 -3.81 8.94 -15.43
N GLY A 161 -3.17 10.02 -15.01
CA GLY A 161 -3.88 11.20 -14.50
C GLY A 161 -4.63 11.93 -15.63
N ASP A 162 -5.87 12.32 -15.38
CA ASP A 162 -6.71 13.06 -16.34
C ASP A 162 -6.60 14.58 -16.21
N GLY A 163 -5.76 15.09 -15.30
CA GLY A 163 -5.57 16.51 -15.04
C GLY A 163 -6.65 17.16 -14.15
N ASN A 164 -7.69 16.43 -13.75
CA ASN A 164 -8.82 16.95 -12.96
C ASN A 164 -8.70 16.65 -11.45
N ASP A 165 -7.49 16.39 -10.96
CA ASP A 165 -7.28 16.00 -9.55
C ASP A 165 -7.69 17.12 -8.59
N VAL A 166 -8.54 16.79 -7.62
CA VAL A 166 -8.99 17.73 -6.60
C VAL A 166 -7.93 17.87 -5.53
N ALA A 167 -7.36 19.06 -5.41
CA ALA A 167 -6.35 19.38 -4.40
C ALA A 167 -6.84 19.00 -2.99
N SER A 168 -5.93 18.44 -2.20
CA SER A 168 -6.24 18.14 -0.78
C SER A 168 -6.24 19.43 0.03
N SER A 169 -7.24 19.61 0.90
CA SER A 169 -7.29 20.70 1.87
C SER A 169 -6.06 20.74 2.79
N SER A 170 -5.40 19.60 2.99
CA SER A 170 -4.17 19.51 3.79
C SER A 170 -2.96 20.21 3.16
N LEU A 171 -3.00 20.56 1.86
CA LEU A 171 -1.90 21.28 1.21
C LEU A 171 -1.71 22.70 1.76
N GLY A 172 -2.74 23.32 2.31
CA GLY A 172 -2.67 24.63 2.95
C GLY A 172 -2.25 24.60 4.44
N ARG A 173 -1.96 23.40 4.99
CA ARG A 173 -1.55 23.28 6.38
C ARG A 173 -0.08 23.73 6.54
N GLU A 174 0.18 24.60 7.50
CA GLU A 174 1.54 24.92 7.93
C GLU A 174 2.19 23.70 8.58
N VAL A 175 3.35 23.34 8.08
CA VAL A 175 4.18 22.24 8.60
C VAL A 175 5.63 22.70 8.61
N PRO A 176 6.48 22.21 9.54
CA PRO A 176 7.90 22.49 9.51
C PRO A 176 8.49 22.12 8.15
N SER A 177 9.41 22.93 7.66
CA SER A 177 10.07 22.69 6.39
C SER A 177 10.81 21.33 6.41
N ARG A 178 11.13 20.80 5.23
CA ARG A 178 11.87 19.53 5.15
C ARG A 178 13.24 19.64 5.81
N HIS A 179 13.90 20.78 5.68
CA HIS A 179 15.23 21.04 6.26
C HIS A 179 15.19 21.14 7.79
N GLU A 180 14.13 21.76 8.35
CA GLU A 180 13.96 21.85 9.82
C GLU A 180 13.74 20.50 10.50
N ARG A 181 13.45 19.45 9.73
CA ARG A 181 13.28 18.07 10.23
C ARG A 181 14.51 17.18 10.06
N VAL A 182 15.59 17.74 9.54
CA VAL A 182 16.87 17.05 9.40
C VAL A 182 17.85 17.62 10.43
N HIS A 183 18.28 16.78 11.37
CA HIS A 183 19.14 17.19 12.48
C HIS A 183 20.49 16.48 12.35
N ARG A 184 21.59 17.27 12.42
CA ARG A 184 22.94 16.73 12.55
C ARG A 184 23.26 16.62 14.03
N LEU A 185 23.55 15.41 14.48
CA LEU A 185 24.03 15.19 15.84
C LEU A 185 25.54 15.48 15.90
N THR A 186 25.97 16.18 16.97
CA THR A 186 27.38 16.42 17.32
C THR A 186 27.56 15.91 18.74
N PRO A 187 27.75 14.57 18.94
CA PRO A 187 27.89 13.95 20.25
C PRO A 187 29.17 14.41 20.98
#